data_c247d5dcac2e1bf086a4f50de10bac33
#
_entry.id   c247d5dcac2e1bf086a4f50de10bac33
#
_cell.length_a   1.000
_cell.length_b   1.000
_cell.length_c   1.000
_cell.angle_alpha   90.00
_cell.angle_beta   90.00
_cell.angle_gamma   90.00
#
_symmetry.space_group_name_H-M   'P 1'
#
loop_
_entity.id
_entity.type
_entity.pdbx_description
1 polymer ?
#
loop_
_entity_poly.entity_id
_entity_poly.type
_entity_poly.pdbx_seq_one_letter_code
_entity_poly.pdbx_strand_id
1 'polypeptide(L)'
;MRYVKWLLEWEREDDKNNIPLEDRKRVTIFINSYGRQIDSCLALCSVMKSVNLTIQTINMFAAASAAGLILMSGTKGHRYCMENSFCLIHQGSSGGGGVASFSQLEAQQSNYRKLVKMMENLVLNNTTIDTKEYAKIKSKENYYYWSDQISKGIVDKKLENISDIL
;
A
#
# COMPACT_ATOMS: atom_id res chain seq x y z
N MET A 1 -1.34 12.39 10.49
CA MET A 1 -1.89 11.04 10.14
C MET A 1 -3.41 10.93 10.43
N ARG A 2 -4.22 11.65 9.67
CA ARG A 2 -5.69 11.70 9.85
C ARG A 2 -6.35 10.34 9.63
N TYR A 3 -5.94 9.59 8.59
CA TYR A 3 -6.53 8.28 8.26
C TYR A 3 -6.29 7.21 9.33
N VAL A 4 -5.12 7.19 9.96
CA VAL A 4 -4.82 6.28 11.08
C VAL A 4 -5.79 6.52 12.25
N LYS A 5 -6.03 7.80 12.59
CA LYS A 5 -6.97 8.16 13.64
C LYS A 5 -8.37 7.63 13.34
N TRP A 6 -8.87 7.79 12.12
CA TRP A 6 -10.19 7.32 11.73
C TRP A 6 -10.33 5.80 11.81
N LEU A 7 -9.33 5.04 11.33
CA LEU A 7 -9.37 3.58 11.42
C LEU A 7 -9.47 3.10 12.87
N LEU A 8 -8.69 3.70 13.76
CA LEU A 8 -8.71 3.35 15.17
C LEU A 8 -10.00 3.80 15.87
N GLU A 9 -10.60 4.92 15.47
CA GLU A 9 -11.87 5.39 16.00
C GLU A 9 -13.01 4.46 15.58
N TRP A 10 -13.08 4.05 14.34
CA TRP A 10 -14.09 3.12 13.82
C TRP A 10 -13.97 1.73 14.47
N GLU A 11 -12.76 1.20 14.61
CA GLU A 11 -12.58 -0.07 15.33
C GLU A 11 -13.06 0.01 16.77
N ARG A 12 -12.71 1.09 17.49
CA ARG A 12 -13.18 1.30 18.87
C ARG A 12 -14.70 1.44 18.98
N GLU A 13 -15.33 2.08 18.00
CA GLU A 13 -16.78 2.21 17.96
C GLU A 13 -17.45 0.85 17.78
N ASP A 14 -16.95 0.03 16.85
CA ASP A 14 -17.44 -1.32 16.63
C ASP A 14 -17.23 -2.22 17.86
N ASP A 15 -16.05 -2.15 18.49
CA ASP A 15 -15.75 -2.88 19.73
C ASP A 15 -16.69 -2.46 20.88
N LYS A 16 -16.89 -1.16 21.07
CA LYS A 16 -17.79 -0.60 22.09
C LYS A 16 -19.24 -1.07 21.91
N ASN A 17 -19.67 -1.22 20.67
CA ASN A 17 -21.01 -1.65 20.32
C ASN A 17 -21.12 -3.20 20.19
N ASN A 18 -20.05 -3.95 20.50
CA ASN A 18 -19.95 -5.40 20.37
C ASN A 18 -20.35 -5.91 18.97
N ILE A 19 -19.98 -5.18 17.91
CA ILE A 19 -20.25 -5.59 16.53
C ILE A 19 -19.35 -6.78 16.18
N PRO A 20 -19.90 -7.95 15.79
CA PRO A 20 -19.12 -9.09 15.31
C PRO A 20 -18.28 -8.74 14.09
N LEU A 21 -17.13 -9.39 13.90
CA LEU A 21 -16.19 -9.08 12.81
C LEU A 21 -16.84 -9.16 11.42
N GLU A 22 -17.73 -10.10 11.21
CA GLU A 22 -18.47 -10.31 9.97
C GLU A 22 -19.49 -9.21 9.64
N ASP A 23 -19.97 -8.50 10.67
CA ASP A 23 -21.00 -7.46 10.55
C ASP A 23 -20.40 -6.04 10.50
N ARG A 24 -19.08 -5.92 10.71
CA ARG A 24 -18.39 -4.62 10.68
C ARG A 24 -18.42 -4.00 9.28
N LYS A 25 -18.65 -2.70 9.23
CA LYS A 25 -18.63 -1.94 7.97
C LYS A 25 -17.25 -1.98 7.33
N ARG A 26 -17.22 -2.11 6.01
CA ARG A 26 -16.00 -2.03 5.23
C ARG A 26 -15.51 -0.58 5.15
N VAL A 27 -14.23 -0.39 5.29
CA VAL A 27 -13.58 0.90 5.06
C VAL A 27 -13.04 0.92 3.63
N THR A 28 -13.56 1.82 2.80
CA THR A 28 -13.14 1.92 1.40
C THR A 28 -12.15 3.07 1.22
N ILE A 29 -10.98 2.75 0.65
CA ILE A 29 -9.92 3.70 0.31
C ILE A 29 -9.82 3.80 -1.21
N PHE A 30 -10.28 4.92 -1.78
CA PHE A 30 -10.09 5.26 -3.18
C PHE A 30 -8.70 5.87 -3.38
N ILE A 31 -7.92 5.29 -4.30
CA ILE A 31 -6.52 5.66 -4.53
C ILE A 31 -6.36 6.23 -5.94
N ASN A 32 -5.91 7.48 -6.01
CA ASN A 32 -5.40 8.12 -7.22
C ASN A 32 -4.22 9.01 -6.81
N SER A 33 -3.02 8.45 -6.76
CA SER A 33 -1.85 9.11 -6.19
C SER A 33 -0.55 8.57 -6.77
N TYR A 34 0.38 9.48 -7.01
CA TYR A 34 1.76 9.14 -7.40
C TYR A 34 2.66 8.79 -6.19
N GLY A 35 2.11 8.76 -4.98
CA GLY A 35 2.84 8.46 -3.76
C GLY A 35 3.64 9.66 -3.23
N ARG A 36 4.57 9.42 -2.35
CA ARG A 36 5.66 10.31 -1.88
C ARG A 36 6.32 9.83 -0.59
N GLN A 37 5.70 10.12 0.57
CA GLN A 37 6.31 9.91 1.89
C GLN A 37 6.19 8.45 2.32
N ILE A 38 7.30 7.74 2.30
CA ILE A 38 7.35 6.32 2.65
C ILE A 38 7.05 6.06 4.12
N ASP A 39 7.49 6.93 5.02
CA ASP A 39 7.27 6.76 6.46
C ASP A 39 5.78 6.77 6.82
N SER A 40 5.05 7.76 6.27
CA SER A 40 3.60 7.85 6.46
C SER A 40 2.85 6.68 5.83
N CYS A 41 3.34 6.20 4.68
CA CYS A 41 2.79 5.03 4.01
C CYS A 41 2.97 3.76 4.85
N LEU A 42 4.19 3.46 5.30
CA LEU A 42 4.47 2.27 6.10
C LEU A 42 3.70 2.28 7.43
N ALA A 43 3.56 3.46 8.05
CA ALA A 43 2.74 3.61 9.25
C ALA A 43 1.25 3.28 8.96
N LEU A 44 0.69 3.80 7.87
CA LEU A 44 -0.69 3.49 7.48
C LEU A 44 -0.86 2.00 7.15
N CYS A 45 0.03 1.41 6.36
CA CYS A 45 -0.01 -0.02 6.04
C CYS A 45 0.06 -0.91 7.30
N SER A 46 0.87 -0.51 8.29
CA SER A 46 0.95 -1.22 9.57
C SER A 46 -0.37 -1.15 10.34
N VAL A 47 -1.04 0.00 10.38
CA VAL A 47 -2.34 0.14 11.02
C VAL A 47 -3.41 -0.64 10.25
N MET A 48 -3.46 -0.53 8.92
CA MET A 48 -4.41 -1.30 8.09
C MET A 48 -4.32 -2.81 8.35
N LYS A 49 -3.11 -3.31 8.65
CA LYS A 49 -2.89 -4.73 8.96
C LYS A 49 -3.25 -5.09 10.41
N SER A 50 -3.25 -4.14 11.33
CA SER A 50 -3.46 -4.39 12.77
C SER A 50 -4.90 -4.21 13.23
N VAL A 51 -5.73 -3.51 12.47
CA VAL A 51 -7.15 -3.32 12.80
C VAL A 51 -8.01 -4.51 12.36
N ASN A 52 -9.05 -4.80 13.13
CA ASN A 52 -10.06 -5.81 12.83
C ASN A 52 -11.19 -5.24 11.95
N LEU A 53 -10.81 -4.54 10.87
CA LEU A 53 -11.72 -3.97 9.89
C LEU A 53 -11.40 -4.53 8.50
N THR A 54 -12.43 -4.71 7.67
CA THR A 54 -12.21 -5.00 6.26
C THR A 54 -11.82 -3.72 5.53
N ILE A 55 -10.56 -3.62 5.12
CA ILE A 55 -10.04 -2.47 4.37
C ILE A 55 -10.11 -2.76 2.87
N GLN A 56 -11.02 -2.11 2.20
CA GLN A 56 -11.21 -2.19 0.76
C GLN A 56 -10.37 -1.11 0.07
N THR A 57 -9.55 -1.48 -0.90
CA THR A 57 -8.69 -0.54 -1.65
C THR A 57 -9.02 -0.56 -3.12
N ILE A 58 -9.10 0.62 -3.75
CA ILE A 58 -9.50 0.77 -5.14
C ILE A 58 -8.54 1.70 -5.86
N ASN A 59 -7.80 1.16 -6.83
CA ASN A 59 -6.98 1.96 -7.72
C ASN A 59 -7.86 2.63 -8.79
N MET A 60 -8.10 3.93 -8.66
CA MET A 60 -8.93 4.70 -9.58
C MET A 60 -8.24 4.97 -10.92
N PHE A 61 -6.94 5.29 -10.90
CA PHE A 61 -6.12 5.54 -12.09
C PHE A 61 -4.64 5.29 -11.78
N ALA A 62 -4.05 5.99 -10.82
CA ALA A 62 -2.66 5.86 -10.45
C ALA A 62 -2.50 5.42 -8.99
N ALA A 63 -1.78 4.33 -8.78
CA ALA A 63 -1.31 3.89 -7.47
C ALA A 63 0.20 3.69 -7.56
N ALA A 64 0.96 4.80 -7.49
CA ALA A 64 2.40 4.74 -7.73
C ALA A 64 3.20 4.80 -6.43
N SER A 65 4.32 4.05 -6.39
CA SER A 65 5.28 4.11 -5.27
C SER A 65 4.59 3.81 -3.91
N ALA A 66 4.66 4.72 -2.94
CA ALA A 66 3.99 4.61 -1.65
C ALA A 66 2.48 4.32 -1.76
N ALA A 67 1.79 4.88 -2.77
CA ALA A 67 0.36 4.62 -2.98
C ALA A 67 0.09 3.18 -3.45
N GLY A 68 0.99 2.60 -4.23
CA GLY A 68 0.94 1.18 -4.62
C GLY A 68 1.07 0.25 -3.40
N LEU A 69 1.91 0.60 -2.42
CA LEU A 69 2.03 -0.17 -1.18
C LEU A 69 0.73 -0.13 -0.35
N ILE A 70 0.05 1.03 -0.30
CA ILE A 70 -1.26 1.15 0.36
C ILE A 70 -2.30 0.29 -0.37
N LEU A 71 -2.32 0.33 -1.72
CA LEU A 71 -3.21 -0.51 -2.52
C LEU A 71 -3.06 -2.00 -2.18
N MET A 72 -1.82 -2.50 -2.18
CA MET A 72 -1.53 -3.91 -1.88
C MET A 72 -1.83 -4.30 -0.43
N SER A 73 -1.88 -3.32 0.49
CA SER A 73 -2.12 -3.55 1.92
C SER A 73 -3.60 -3.67 2.29
N GLY A 74 -4.52 -3.49 1.35
CA GLY A 74 -5.94 -3.78 1.53
C GLY A 74 -6.19 -5.24 1.92
N THR A 75 -7.33 -5.50 2.54
CA THR A 75 -7.76 -6.85 2.90
C THR A 75 -7.83 -7.73 1.65
N LYS A 76 -7.19 -8.90 1.69
CA LYS A 76 -7.16 -9.83 0.56
C LYS A 76 -8.57 -10.23 0.15
N GLY A 77 -8.86 -10.21 -1.15
CA GLY A 77 -10.20 -10.37 -1.71
C GLY A 77 -10.98 -9.06 -1.87
N HIS A 78 -10.47 -7.95 -1.29
CA HIS A 78 -11.11 -6.63 -1.29
C HIS A 78 -10.22 -5.52 -1.89
N ARG A 79 -9.30 -5.90 -2.79
CA ARG A 79 -8.43 -4.98 -3.51
C ARG A 79 -8.85 -4.92 -4.97
N TYR A 80 -9.09 -3.72 -5.48
CA TYR A 80 -9.68 -3.52 -6.81
C TYR A 80 -8.89 -2.53 -7.65
N CYS A 81 -9.04 -2.62 -8.97
CA CYS A 81 -8.53 -1.63 -9.90
C CYS A 81 -9.58 -1.31 -10.98
N MET A 82 -9.57 -0.06 -11.45
CA MET A 82 -10.34 0.35 -12.62
C MET A 82 -9.59 -0.04 -13.90
N GLU A 83 -10.30 -0.16 -15.04
CA GLU A 83 -9.75 -0.62 -16.32
C GLU A 83 -8.56 0.23 -16.82
N ASN A 84 -8.64 1.54 -16.69
CA ASN A 84 -7.57 2.44 -17.17
C ASN A 84 -6.51 2.74 -16.11
N SER A 85 -6.45 1.94 -15.03
CA SER A 85 -5.52 2.19 -13.92
C SER A 85 -4.18 1.50 -14.09
N PHE A 86 -3.17 2.06 -13.45
CA PHE A 86 -1.86 1.43 -13.31
C PHE A 86 -1.34 1.49 -11.87
N CYS A 87 -0.51 0.52 -11.52
CA CYS A 87 0.30 0.52 -10.32
C CYS A 87 1.77 0.62 -10.72
N LEU A 88 2.54 1.51 -10.07
CA LEU A 88 3.98 1.61 -10.26
C LEU A 88 4.72 1.09 -9.03
N ILE A 89 5.58 0.09 -9.24
CA ILE A 89 6.49 -0.42 -8.21
C ILE A 89 7.92 -0.06 -8.59
N HIS A 90 8.63 0.61 -7.67
CA HIS A 90 10.04 0.94 -7.80
C HIS A 90 10.68 1.05 -6.41
N GLN A 91 12.02 1.06 -6.36
CA GLN A 91 12.74 1.19 -5.09
C GLN A 91 12.60 2.59 -4.48
N GLY A 92 12.22 3.59 -5.29
CA GLY A 92 12.17 4.99 -4.89
C GLY A 92 13.54 5.66 -4.93
N SER A 93 13.55 6.94 -4.59
CA SER A 93 14.76 7.75 -4.49
C SER A 93 14.81 8.43 -3.12
N SER A 94 16.00 8.54 -2.55
CA SER A 94 16.27 9.35 -1.37
C SER A 94 16.96 10.63 -1.81
N GLY A 95 16.28 11.76 -1.64
CA GLY A 95 16.85 13.08 -1.85
C GLY A 95 17.18 13.71 -0.50
N GLY A 96 18.45 13.75 -0.13
CA GLY A 96 18.97 14.53 1.00
C GLY A 96 19.79 15.68 0.47
N GLY A 97 19.29 16.91 0.56
CA GLY A 97 20.07 18.11 0.27
C GLY A 97 20.49 18.80 1.57
N GLY A 98 21.77 18.88 1.83
CA GLY A 98 22.31 19.60 2.97
C GLY A 98 23.73 19.15 3.32
N VAL A 99 24.44 19.96 4.11
CA VAL A 99 25.72 19.59 4.65
C VAL A 99 25.48 18.59 5.78
N ALA A 100 26.00 17.38 5.64
CA ALA A 100 25.90 16.33 6.65
C ALA A 100 27.30 15.80 6.99
N SER A 101 27.52 15.43 8.23
CA SER A 101 28.76 14.74 8.62
C SER A 101 28.81 13.33 8.02
N PHE A 102 30.00 12.76 7.93
CA PHE A 102 30.19 11.39 7.43
C PHE A 102 29.33 10.38 8.19
N SER A 103 29.31 10.46 9.52
CA SER A 103 28.48 9.59 10.37
C SER A 103 26.96 9.76 10.13
N GLN A 104 26.51 10.99 9.84
CA GLN A 104 25.11 11.23 9.48
C GLN A 104 24.75 10.61 8.13
N LEU A 105 25.64 10.67 7.14
CA LEU A 105 25.44 10.05 5.83
C LEU A 105 25.38 8.52 5.94
N GLU A 106 26.26 7.92 6.72
CA GLU A 106 26.21 6.46 6.97
C GLU A 106 24.92 6.05 7.66
N ALA A 107 24.48 6.78 8.69
CA ALA A 107 23.22 6.52 9.38
C ALA A 107 22.02 6.65 8.45
N GLN A 108 21.98 7.70 7.61
CA GLN A 108 20.92 7.89 6.61
C GLN A 108 20.91 6.75 5.59
N GLN A 109 22.07 6.33 5.08
CA GLN A 109 22.16 5.22 4.14
C GLN A 109 21.70 3.90 4.77
N SER A 110 22.09 3.63 6.02
CA SER A 110 21.66 2.45 6.77
C SER A 110 20.14 2.44 6.96
N ASN A 111 19.56 3.58 7.36
CA ASN A 111 18.11 3.72 7.51
C ASN A 111 17.38 3.50 6.18
N TYR A 112 17.86 4.11 5.10
CA TYR A 112 17.28 3.93 3.77
C TYR A 112 17.23 2.47 3.33
N ARG A 113 18.34 1.72 3.55
CA ARG A 113 18.37 0.27 3.25
C ARG A 113 17.30 -0.51 4.02
N LYS A 114 17.05 -0.16 5.29
CA LYS A 114 16.01 -0.78 6.11
C LYS A 114 14.60 -0.45 5.56
N LEU A 115 14.34 0.80 5.19
CA LEU A 115 13.07 1.20 4.58
C LEU A 115 12.80 0.45 3.27
N VAL A 116 13.82 0.35 2.40
CA VAL A 116 13.72 -0.42 1.16
C VAL A 116 13.39 -1.89 1.45
N LYS A 117 13.99 -2.48 2.49
CA LYS A 117 13.67 -3.86 2.88
C LYS A 117 12.26 -4.02 3.44
N MET A 118 11.73 -3.03 4.16
CA MET A 118 10.33 -3.02 4.60
C MET A 118 9.38 -2.95 3.41
N MET A 119 9.68 -2.12 2.41
CA MET A 119 8.90 -2.04 1.15
C MET A 119 8.91 -3.37 0.40
N GLU A 120 10.09 -3.99 0.22
CA GLU A 120 10.24 -5.31 -0.38
C GLU A 120 9.37 -6.34 0.32
N ASN A 121 9.48 -6.45 1.65
CA ASN A 121 8.68 -7.39 2.43
C ASN A 121 7.18 -7.15 2.26
N LEU A 122 6.75 -5.89 2.17
CA LEU A 122 5.35 -5.54 1.97
C LEU A 122 4.85 -6.03 0.61
N VAL A 123 5.63 -5.83 -0.46
CA VAL A 123 5.30 -6.34 -1.81
C VAL A 123 5.26 -7.87 -1.81
N LEU A 124 6.29 -8.54 -1.30
CA LEU A 124 6.38 -10.01 -1.29
C LEU A 124 5.26 -10.67 -0.48
N ASN A 125 4.84 -10.06 0.63
CA ASN A 125 3.80 -10.62 1.50
C ASN A 125 2.37 -10.42 0.97
N ASN A 126 2.16 -9.42 0.11
CA ASN A 126 0.81 -9.03 -0.33
C ASN A 126 0.53 -9.35 -1.81
N THR A 127 1.53 -9.79 -2.57
CA THR A 127 1.41 -10.07 -4.00
C THR A 127 1.91 -11.48 -4.32
N THR A 128 1.86 -11.88 -5.59
CA THR A 128 2.47 -13.13 -6.09
C THR A 128 3.89 -12.92 -6.63
N ILE A 129 4.42 -11.69 -6.54
CA ILE A 129 5.78 -11.33 -6.95
C ILE A 129 6.77 -12.01 -6.01
N ASP A 130 7.65 -12.83 -6.56
CA ASP A 130 8.70 -13.49 -5.78
C ASP A 130 9.98 -12.65 -5.66
N THR A 131 10.93 -13.13 -4.86
CA THR A 131 12.21 -12.45 -4.61
C THR A 131 13.04 -12.25 -5.87
N LYS A 132 12.99 -13.19 -6.84
CA LYS A 132 13.73 -13.10 -8.10
C LYS A 132 13.12 -12.04 -9.01
N GLU A 133 11.80 -11.98 -9.07
CA GLU A 133 11.08 -10.95 -9.81
C GLU A 133 11.29 -9.59 -9.17
N TYR A 134 11.15 -9.48 -7.85
CA TYR A 134 11.38 -8.23 -7.12
C TYR A 134 12.80 -7.68 -7.32
N ALA A 135 13.82 -8.54 -7.38
CA ALA A 135 15.18 -8.12 -7.67
C ALA A 135 15.34 -7.41 -9.03
N LYS A 136 14.51 -7.76 -10.02
CA LYS A 136 14.45 -7.09 -11.33
C LYS A 136 13.67 -5.79 -11.28
N ILE A 137 12.61 -5.74 -10.45
CA ILE A 137 11.74 -4.58 -10.28
C ILE A 137 12.51 -3.42 -9.62
N LYS A 138 13.28 -3.69 -8.58
CA LYS A 138 13.95 -2.65 -7.78
C LYS A 138 14.91 -1.76 -8.55
N SER A 139 15.40 -2.20 -9.71
CA SER A 139 16.36 -1.44 -10.54
C SER A 139 15.71 -0.58 -11.62
N LYS A 140 14.39 -0.65 -11.77
CA LYS A 140 13.63 0.01 -12.84
C LYS A 140 12.30 0.55 -12.30
N GLU A 141 11.66 1.41 -13.07
CA GLU A 141 10.25 1.75 -12.88
C GLU A 141 9.40 0.69 -13.58
N ASN A 142 8.49 0.02 -12.84
CA ASN A 142 7.65 -1.04 -13.38
C ASN A 142 6.19 -0.66 -13.25
N TYR A 143 5.56 -0.47 -14.41
CA TYR A 143 4.15 -0.13 -14.54
C TYR A 143 3.34 -1.40 -14.76
N TYR A 144 2.37 -1.63 -13.88
CA TYR A 144 1.42 -2.75 -13.95
C TYR A 144 0.04 -2.18 -14.28
N TYR A 145 -0.44 -2.42 -15.50
CA TYR A 145 -1.79 -2.06 -15.90
C TYR A 145 -2.79 -3.05 -15.31
N TRP A 146 -4.09 -2.80 -15.48
CA TRP A 146 -5.15 -3.54 -14.75
C TRP A 146 -4.98 -5.07 -14.80
N SER A 147 -4.71 -5.65 -15.98
CA SER A 147 -4.51 -7.11 -16.13
C SER A 147 -3.27 -7.63 -15.38
N ASP A 148 -2.18 -6.84 -15.41
CA ASP A 148 -0.96 -7.18 -14.69
C ASP A 148 -1.14 -7.02 -13.18
N GLN A 149 -1.90 -6.01 -12.73
CA GLN A 149 -2.21 -5.85 -11.32
C GLN A 149 -2.90 -7.10 -10.75
N ILE A 150 -3.82 -7.70 -11.50
CA ILE A 150 -4.51 -8.92 -11.10
C ILE A 150 -3.58 -10.12 -11.16
N SER A 151 -2.87 -10.32 -12.29
CA SER A 151 -1.98 -11.47 -12.49
C SER A 151 -0.84 -11.53 -11.47
N LYS A 152 -0.37 -10.36 -11.00
CA LYS A 152 0.66 -10.23 -9.96
C LYS A 152 0.10 -10.18 -8.54
N GLY A 153 -1.20 -10.30 -8.36
CA GLY A 153 -1.84 -10.24 -7.05
C GLY A 153 -1.69 -8.89 -6.34
N ILE A 154 -1.42 -7.81 -7.09
CA ILE A 154 -1.39 -6.44 -6.58
C ILE A 154 -2.79 -6.06 -6.14
N VAL A 155 -3.80 -6.42 -6.94
CA VAL A 155 -5.22 -6.36 -6.62
C VAL A 155 -5.86 -7.72 -6.85
N ASP A 156 -7.08 -7.90 -6.37
CA ASP A 156 -7.80 -9.17 -6.47
C ASP A 156 -8.74 -9.21 -7.68
N LYS A 157 -9.31 -8.07 -8.07
CA LYS A 157 -10.30 -7.98 -9.15
C LYS A 157 -10.27 -6.64 -9.89
N LYS A 158 -10.70 -6.65 -11.15
CA LYS A 158 -11.13 -5.43 -11.84
C LYS A 158 -12.53 -5.04 -11.34
N LEU A 159 -12.74 -3.76 -11.08
CA LEU A 159 -14.04 -3.23 -10.70
C LEU A 159 -14.81 -2.83 -11.96
N GLU A 160 -15.93 -3.51 -12.22
CA GLU A 160 -16.80 -3.20 -13.37
C GLU A 160 -17.79 -2.09 -13.02
N ASN A 161 -18.45 -2.19 -11.86
CA ASN A 161 -19.40 -1.21 -11.38
C ASN A 161 -19.06 -0.79 -9.96
N ILE A 162 -19.08 0.50 -9.70
CA ILE A 162 -18.78 1.02 -8.35
C ILE A 162 -19.86 0.61 -7.33
N SER A 163 -21.07 0.36 -7.78
CA SER A 163 -22.17 -0.17 -6.97
C SER A 163 -21.90 -1.56 -6.39
N ASP A 164 -20.97 -2.33 -6.98
CA ASP A 164 -20.65 -3.70 -6.52
C ASP A 164 -19.87 -3.70 -5.19
N ILE A 165 -19.44 -2.51 -4.74
CA ILE A 165 -18.58 -2.34 -3.57
C ILE A 165 -19.13 -1.35 -2.54
N LEU A 166 -20.24 -0.69 -2.83
CA LEU A 166 -20.97 0.19 -1.92
C LEU A 166 -22.02 -0.62 -1.14
#